data_48ca058549629e55ef47ed8f11086576
#
_entry.id   48ca058549629e55ef47ed8f11086576
#
_cell.length_a   1.000
_cell.length_b   1.000
_cell.length_c   1.000
_cell.angle_alpha   90.00
_cell.angle_beta   90.00
_cell.angle_gamma   90.00
#
_symmetry.space_group_name_H-M   'P 1'
#
loop_
_entity.id
_entity.type
_entity.pdbx_description
1 polymer ?
#
loop_
_entity_poly.entity_id
_entity_poly.type
_entity_poly.pdbx_seq_one_letter_code
_entity_poly.pdbx_strand_id
1 'polypeptide(L)'
;MALTKVNSQGMLLADVLLIGGGGGGGGGTSASQVGNGGGGGAGGVVNVKMLLASDDSFVVTIGAGGTGTVAGGATATNGSASSLGDFVADGGGGAASYTGTGTTGGGSGGSGGGGGYAVSGFDATNSHGRTQLGNDGGDASTGRGNGSGGGGGAGGAGQDNVNNGNGDGGAGGTGTNAFSDWASATSTGDGGFYASGGGGGTNDNGTAGTASAGGGGNGNNTGNGVAATANTGGGGGGGGNPSGAGTSSGGAGGSGIVIIRYKSGTNLATGGTITSSGGYKYHTFTSSGTFAVS
;
A
#
# COMPACT_ATOMS: atom_id res chain seq x y z
N MET A 1 14.27 23.17 21.22
CA MET A 1 14.67 24.45 20.62
C MET A 1 14.54 24.26 19.10
N ALA A 2 13.49 24.76 18.49
CA ALA A 2 13.25 24.58 17.07
C ALA A 2 14.21 25.47 16.31
N LEU A 3 15.10 24.87 15.51
CA LEU A 3 15.95 25.61 14.57
C LEU A 3 15.07 26.20 13.46
N THR A 4 14.60 27.42 13.72
CA THR A 4 14.00 28.27 12.71
C THR A 4 15.13 29.14 12.20
N LYS A 5 15.81 28.74 11.14
CA LYS A 5 16.68 29.65 10.41
C LYS A 5 16.92 29.12 9.01
N VAL A 6 16.50 29.88 8.02
CA VAL A 6 17.36 30.16 6.89
C VAL A 6 18.68 30.60 7.55
N ASN A 7 19.73 29.79 7.50
CA ASN A 7 21.02 30.21 8.00
C ASN A 7 21.51 31.35 7.10
N SER A 8 22.59 32.02 7.51
CA SER A 8 23.20 33.16 6.80
C SER A 8 23.67 32.83 5.35
N GLN A 9 23.34 31.67 4.83
CA GLN A 9 23.68 31.16 3.49
C GLN A 9 22.41 30.81 2.67
N GLY A 10 21.21 31.19 3.09
CA GLY A 10 20.00 30.97 2.29
C GLY A 10 19.51 29.52 2.25
N MET A 11 19.89 28.65 3.19
CA MET A 11 19.49 27.26 3.22
C MET A 11 18.20 27.04 4.03
N LEU A 12 17.28 26.25 3.47
CA LEU A 12 15.98 25.87 4.05
C LEU A 12 16.03 24.43 4.56
N LEU A 13 15.74 24.21 5.85
CA LEU A 13 15.55 22.86 6.38
C LEU A 13 14.11 22.42 6.14
N ALA A 14 13.94 21.36 5.37
CA ALA A 14 12.66 20.74 5.09
C ALA A 14 12.59 19.30 5.63
N ASP A 15 11.42 18.91 6.13
CA ASP A 15 11.07 17.51 6.37
C ASP A 15 10.30 17.00 5.14
N VAL A 16 10.60 15.80 4.67
CA VAL A 16 9.99 15.17 3.50
C VAL A 16 9.40 13.83 3.89
N LEU A 17 8.14 13.62 3.54
CA LEU A 17 7.45 12.33 3.63
C LEU A 17 7.20 11.82 2.21
N LEU A 18 7.72 10.64 1.91
CA LEU A 18 7.47 9.92 0.65
C LEU A 18 6.73 8.63 0.96
N ILE A 19 5.67 8.35 0.19
CA ILE A 19 4.91 7.10 0.28
C ILE A 19 4.79 6.54 -1.13
N GLY A 20 5.26 5.31 -1.35
CA GLY A 20 5.15 4.60 -2.62
C GLY A 20 3.71 4.19 -2.93
N GLY A 21 3.42 3.81 -4.15
CA GLY A 21 2.11 3.22 -4.52
C GLY A 21 1.97 1.83 -3.93
N GLY A 22 0.77 1.44 -3.47
CA GLY A 22 0.49 0.10 -2.97
C GLY A 22 0.39 -0.94 -4.08
N GLY A 23 0.60 -2.22 -3.78
CA GLY A 23 0.45 -3.34 -4.71
C GLY A 23 -1.00 -3.68 -4.99
N GLY A 24 -1.29 -4.31 -6.12
CA GLY A 24 -2.62 -4.82 -6.46
C GLY A 24 -2.98 -6.09 -5.69
N GLY A 25 -4.27 -6.35 -5.50
CA GLY A 25 -4.80 -7.60 -4.95
C GLY A 25 -4.85 -8.72 -5.97
N GLY A 26 -4.81 -9.97 -5.51
CA GLY A 26 -4.94 -11.18 -6.32
C GLY A 26 -6.39 -11.50 -6.68
N GLY A 27 -6.61 -12.23 -7.76
CA GLY A 27 -7.94 -12.68 -8.20
C GLY A 27 -8.29 -14.09 -7.71
N GLY A 28 -9.61 -14.38 -7.64
CA GLY A 28 -10.17 -15.67 -7.25
C GLY A 28 -11.00 -16.36 -8.34
N THR A 29 -11.29 -17.65 -8.18
CA THR A 29 -12.06 -18.47 -9.14
C THR A 29 -12.85 -19.60 -8.49
N SER A 30 -13.96 -19.96 -9.13
CA SER A 30 -14.74 -21.15 -8.85
C SER A 30 -14.90 -22.09 -10.06
N ALA A 31 -14.25 -21.79 -11.21
CA ALA A 31 -14.58 -22.46 -12.48
C ALA A 31 -14.28 -23.96 -12.51
N SER A 32 -13.14 -24.44 -12.04
CA SER A 32 -12.78 -25.86 -12.01
C SER A 32 -12.02 -26.24 -10.74
N GLN A 33 -11.53 -25.27 -10.04
CA GLN A 33 -10.84 -25.38 -8.77
C GLN A 33 -11.13 -24.12 -7.97
N VAL A 34 -11.32 -24.27 -6.66
CA VAL A 34 -11.58 -23.18 -5.74
C VAL A 34 -10.28 -22.47 -5.40
N GLY A 35 -10.24 -21.15 -5.59
CA GLY A 35 -9.08 -20.37 -5.24
C GLY A 35 -9.41 -18.91 -5.00
N ASN A 36 -8.72 -18.27 -4.08
CA ASN A 36 -8.94 -16.88 -3.69
C ASN A 36 -7.65 -16.08 -3.80
N GLY A 37 -7.77 -14.79 -3.99
CA GLY A 37 -6.64 -13.89 -4.12
C GLY A 37 -6.20 -13.28 -2.80
N GLY A 38 -4.89 -13.10 -2.60
CA GLY A 38 -4.31 -12.40 -1.47
C GLY A 38 -4.54 -10.89 -1.53
N GLY A 39 -4.34 -10.19 -0.41
CA GLY A 39 -4.34 -8.73 -0.35
C GLY A 39 -3.00 -8.13 -0.79
N GLY A 40 -3.00 -7.01 -1.52
CA GLY A 40 -1.79 -6.29 -1.92
C GLY A 40 -1.05 -5.66 -0.74
N GLY A 41 0.26 -5.59 -0.81
CA GLY A 41 1.10 -4.92 0.18
C GLY A 41 1.06 -3.40 0.03
N ALA A 42 1.27 -2.67 1.11
CA ALA A 42 1.36 -1.21 1.10
C ALA A 42 2.66 -0.71 0.48
N GLY A 43 2.65 0.50 -0.07
CA GLY A 43 3.85 1.22 -0.46
C GLY A 43 4.74 1.52 0.75
N GLY A 44 6.04 1.58 0.50
CA GLY A 44 7.04 1.96 1.50
C GLY A 44 6.83 3.38 1.98
N VAL A 45 7.17 3.65 3.25
CA VAL A 45 7.09 4.97 3.87
C VAL A 45 8.50 5.44 4.26
N VAL A 46 8.91 6.57 3.72
CA VAL A 46 10.22 7.17 3.96
C VAL A 46 10.04 8.59 4.47
N ASN A 47 10.70 8.91 5.59
CA ASN A 47 10.77 10.27 6.11
C ASN A 47 12.22 10.71 6.23
N VAL A 48 12.55 11.82 5.59
CA VAL A 48 13.93 12.38 5.58
C VAL A 48 13.89 13.87 5.85
N LYS A 49 15.04 14.38 6.32
CA LYS A 49 15.30 15.81 6.43
C LYS A 49 16.27 16.23 5.32
N MET A 50 15.94 17.31 4.64
CA MET A 50 16.76 17.87 3.58
C MET A 50 17.16 19.30 3.93
N LEU A 51 18.39 19.64 3.62
CA LEU A 51 18.86 21.01 3.64
C LEU A 51 18.91 21.50 2.19
N LEU A 52 18.09 22.49 1.87
CA LEU A 52 17.82 22.98 0.52
C LEU A 52 18.44 24.36 0.36
N ALA A 53 19.11 24.61 -0.75
CA ALA A 53 19.61 25.93 -1.13
C ALA A 53 18.55 26.70 -1.92
N SER A 54 18.69 28.04 -1.98
CA SER A 54 17.93 28.84 -2.95
C SER A 54 18.22 28.35 -4.37
N ASP A 55 17.21 28.37 -5.23
CA ASP A 55 17.23 27.89 -6.61
C ASP A 55 17.35 26.36 -6.80
N ASP A 56 17.37 25.58 -5.70
CA ASP A 56 17.25 24.11 -5.81
C ASP A 56 15.92 23.73 -6.46
N SER A 57 15.98 22.73 -7.35
CA SER A 57 14.81 22.21 -8.05
C SER A 57 14.87 20.69 -8.12
N PHE A 58 13.80 20.03 -7.69
CA PHE A 58 13.70 18.58 -7.58
C PHE A 58 12.48 18.06 -8.37
N VAL A 59 12.71 17.03 -9.17
CA VAL A 59 11.60 16.27 -9.75
C VAL A 59 10.93 15.45 -8.64
N VAL A 60 9.61 15.58 -8.56
CA VAL A 60 8.75 14.76 -7.71
C VAL A 60 8.06 13.72 -8.59
N THR A 61 8.25 12.44 -8.28
CA THR A 61 7.53 11.35 -8.93
C THR A 61 6.56 10.73 -7.93
N ILE A 62 5.30 10.59 -8.31
CA ILE A 62 4.28 9.89 -7.53
C ILE A 62 4.08 8.50 -8.11
N GLY A 63 4.32 7.47 -7.27
CA GLY A 63 4.16 6.08 -7.66
C GLY A 63 2.70 5.72 -7.89
N ALA A 64 2.39 5.10 -9.00
CA ALA A 64 1.07 4.54 -9.26
C ALA A 64 0.83 3.30 -8.39
N GLY A 65 -0.42 3.04 -8.02
CA GLY A 65 -0.81 1.76 -7.44
C GLY A 65 -0.71 0.63 -8.46
N GLY A 66 -0.39 -0.58 -7.99
CA GLY A 66 -0.38 -1.79 -8.79
C GLY A 66 -1.79 -2.19 -9.25
N THR A 67 -1.89 -2.85 -10.38
CA THR A 67 -3.17 -3.39 -10.88
C THR A 67 -3.49 -4.70 -10.20
N GLY A 68 -4.77 -4.85 -9.79
CA GLY A 68 -5.28 -6.17 -9.39
C GLY A 68 -5.32 -7.11 -10.58
N THR A 69 -5.26 -8.41 -10.32
CA THR A 69 -5.30 -9.44 -11.36
C THR A 69 -6.53 -10.34 -11.24
N VAL A 70 -6.92 -10.98 -12.34
CA VAL A 70 -7.95 -12.01 -12.37
C VAL A 70 -7.34 -13.38 -12.04
N ALA A 71 -8.19 -14.34 -11.64
CA ALA A 71 -7.77 -15.72 -11.43
C ALA A 71 -7.20 -16.35 -12.71
N GLY A 72 -6.26 -17.28 -12.55
CA GLY A 72 -5.52 -17.88 -13.66
C GLY A 72 -4.43 -16.99 -14.24
N GLY A 73 -4.34 -15.73 -13.77
CA GLY A 73 -3.27 -14.79 -14.07
C GLY A 73 -2.05 -14.97 -13.19
N ALA A 74 -0.97 -14.29 -13.54
CA ALA A 74 0.21 -14.16 -12.69
C ALA A 74 -0.11 -13.38 -11.40
N THR A 75 0.84 -13.26 -10.49
CA THR A 75 0.81 -12.36 -9.34
C THR A 75 0.37 -10.95 -9.78
N ALA A 76 -0.45 -10.27 -8.99
CA ALA A 76 -0.82 -8.88 -9.23
C ALA A 76 0.42 -7.99 -9.31
N THR A 77 0.31 -6.85 -9.96
CA THR A 77 1.49 -6.01 -10.13
C THR A 77 1.87 -5.28 -8.85
N ASN A 78 3.17 -5.11 -8.66
CA ASN A 78 3.66 -4.23 -7.61
C ASN A 78 3.22 -2.78 -7.89
N GLY A 79 3.11 -1.98 -6.82
CA GLY A 79 3.05 -0.54 -6.94
C GLY A 79 4.37 0.03 -7.46
N SER A 80 4.33 1.26 -7.94
CA SER A 80 5.52 2.01 -8.35
C SER A 80 6.09 2.83 -7.21
N ALA A 81 7.38 3.14 -7.28
CA ALA A 81 8.02 4.00 -6.29
C ALA A 81 7.60 5.47 -6.42
N SER A 82 7.54 6.17 -5.28
CA SER A 82 7.52 7.65 -5.23
C SER A 82 8.92 8.18 -4.93
N SER A 83 9.29 9.34 -5.50
CA SER A 83 10.62 9.91 -5.28
C SER A 83 10.61 11.44 -5.23
N LEU A 84 11.65 11.98 -4.56
CA LEU A 84 12.06 13.38 -4.60
C LEU A 84 13.58 13.42 -4.80
N GLY A 85 14.03 13.76 -6.00
CA GLY A 85 15.44 13.60 -6.36
C GLY A 85 15.90 12.16 -6.14
N ASP A 86 16.96 11.97 -5.34
CA ASP A 86 17.55 10.65 -5.03
C ASP A 86 16.82 9.88 -3.91
N PHE A 87 15.89 10.51 -3.20
CA PHE A 87 15.12 9.85 -2.15
C PHE A 87 13.95 9.09 -2.78
N VAL A 88 13.85 7.80 -2.43
CA VAL A 88 12.88 6.88 -3.04
C VAL A 88 12.14 6.11 -1.94
N ALA A 89 10.82 6.06 -2.05
CA ALA A 89 9.96 5.16 -1.31
C ALA A 89 9.45 4.08 -2.29
N ASP A 90 9.81 2.82 -2.05
CA ASP A 90 9.48 1.70 -2.93
C ASP A 90 7.97 1.47 -3.02
N GLY A 91 7.49 0.93 -4.14
CA GLY A 91 6.11 0.46 -4.26
C GLY A 91 5.87 -0.81 -3.45
N GLY A 92 4.62 -1.06 -3.06
CA GLY A 92 4.19 -2.26 -2.36
C GLY A 92 4.14 -3.49 -3.25
N GLY A 93 4.29 -4.67 -2.67
CA GLY A 93 4.22 -5.95 -3.38
C GLY A 93 2.82 -6.31 -3.84
N GLY A 94 2.66 -6.78 -5.07
CA GLY A 94 1.40 -7.33 -5.57
C GLY A 94 1.08 -8.67 -4.90
N ALA A 95 -0.21 -8.95 -4.70
CA ALA A 95 -0.66 -10.19 -4.08
C ALA A 95 -0.61 -11.39 -5.04
N ALA A 96 -0.56 -12.58 -4.47
CA ALA A 96 -0.73 -13.81 -5.22
C ALA A 96 -2.19 -13.98 -5.69
N SER A 97 -2.33 -14.51 -6.91
CA SER A 97 -3.60 -15.00 -7.44
C SER A 97 -3.62 -16.51 -7.46
N TYR A 98 -4.82 -17.07 -7.55
CA TYR A 98 -4.94 -18.49 -7.86
C TYR A 98 -4.46 -18.82 -9.29
N THR A 99 -3.55 -19.79 -9.43
CA THR A 99 -2.97 -20.18 -10.73
C THR A 99 -3.34 -21.58 -11.24
N GLY A 100 -4.16 -22.34 -10.51
CA GLY A 100 -4.60 -23.70 -10.90
C GLY A 100 -3.58 -24.82 -10.70
N THR A 101 -2.29 -24.52 -10.62
CA THR A 101 -1.20 -25.52 -10.58
C THR A 101 -0.22 -25.36 -9.42
N GLY A 102 -0.45 -24.40 -8.52
CA GLY A 102 0.44 -24.14 -7.39
C GLY A 102 0.17 -22.78 -6.77
N THR A 103 0.68 -22.58 -5.56
CA THR A 103 0.66 -21.31 -4.86
C THR A 103 1.80 -20.44 -5.40
N THR A 104 1.46 -19.23 -5.78
CA THR A 104 2.46 -18.18 -5.91
C THR A 104 2.44 -17.35 -4.65
N GLY A 105 3.61 -17.14 -4.02
CA GLY A 105 3.74 -16.11 -3.00
C GLY A 105 3.46 -14.74 -3.60
N GLY A 106 3.01 -13.80 -2.79
CA GLY A 106 2.88 -12.40 -3.20
C GLY A 106 4.24 -11.80 -3.60
N GLY A 107 4.24 -10.65 -4.24
CA GLY A 107 5.44 -9.90 -4.62
C GLY A 107 6.07 -9.18 -3.42
N SER A 108 7.39 -9.05 -3.40
CA SER A 108 8.09 -8.20 -2.42
C SER A 108 8.04 -6.73 -2.84
N GLY A 109 8.03 -5.83 -1.86
CA GLY A 109 7.97 -4.40 -2.08
C GLY A 109 8.25 -3.62 -0.80
N GLY A 110 7.81 -2.38 -0.71
CA GLY A 110 7.79 -1.60 0.52
C GLY A 110 7.20 -2.42 1.66
N SER A 111 5.95 -2.93 1.48
CA SER A 111 5.41 -4.07 2.23
C SER A 111 5.11 -5.21 1.27
N GLY A 112 5.12 -6.45 1.79
CA GLY A 112 4.87 -7.65 1.00
C GLY A 112 3.39 -7.88 0.68
N GLY A 113 3.09 -8.45 -0.49
CA GLY A 113 1.76 -8.92 -0.85
C GLY A 113 1.40 -10.23 -0.14
N GLY A 114 0.11 -10.46 0.13
CA GLY A 114 -0.41 -11.68 0.75
C GLY A 114 -0.41 -12.89 -0.18
N GLY A 115 -0.32 -14.08 0.42
CA GLY A 115 -0.44 -15.35 -0.27
C GLY A 115 -1.84 -15.63 -0.77
N GLY A 116 -1.97 -16.21 -1.97
CA GLY A 116 -3.23 -16.68 -2.56
C GLY A 116 -3.50 -18.14 -2.21
N TYR A 117 -4.76 -18.49 -1.94
CA TYR A 117 -5.15 -19.86 -1.63
C TYR A 117 -5.24 -20.73 -2.88
N ALA A 118 -4.75 -21.98 -2.78
CA ALA A 118 -4.91 -23.03 -3.81
C ALA A 118 -5.26 -24.38 -3.19
N VAL A 119 -6.08 -25.18 -3.92
CA VAL A 119 -6.50 -26.50 -3.48
C VAL A 119 -5.33 -27.49 -3.61
N SER A 120 -4.86 -27.98 -2.48
CA SER A 120 -3.90 -29.08 -2.27
C SER A 120 -2.41 -28.78 -2.24
N GLY A 121 -1.85 -28.97 -1.05
CA GLY A 121 -0.48 -29.45 -0.83
C GLY A 121 0.64 -28.40 -0.88
N PHE A 122 0.33 -27.13 -1.06
CA PHE A 122 1.35 -26.09 -1.12
C PHE A 122 0.97 -24.92 -0.21
N ASP A 123 1.81 -24.61 0.78
CA ASP A 123 1.72 -23.36 1.53
C ASP A 123 2.19 -22.22 0.64
N ALA A 124 1.33 -21.22 0.41
CA ALA A 124 1.76 -19.98 -0.21
C ALA A 124 2.55 -19.18 0.82
N THR A 125 3.86 -19.22 0.68
CA THR A 125 4.73 -18.43 1.55
C THR A 125 4.55 -16.94 1.32
N ASN A 126 4.59 -16.20 2.40
CA ASN A 126 4.54 -14.75 2.42
C ASN A 126 5.68 -14.14 1.59
N SER A 127 5.41 -13.01 1.03
CA SER A 127 6.45 -12.17 0.47
C SER A 127 6.92 -11.16 1.50
N HIS A 128 8.22 -11.01 1.55
CA HIS A 128 8.86 -10.13 2.52
C HIS A 128 8.64 -8.66 2.17
N GLY A 129 8.18 -7.89 3.18
CA GLY A 129 8.37 -6.45 3.20
C GLY A 129 9.86 -6.14 3.37
N ARG A 130 10.30 -5.01 2.83
CA ARG A 130 11.65 -4.52 3.14
C ARG A 130 11.61 -3.92 4.54
N THR A 131 12.34 -4.52 5.48
CA THR A 131 12.33 -4.25 6.92
C THR A 131 12.52 -2.79 7.33
N GLN A 132 12.98 -1.93 6.44
CA GLN A 132 13.12 -0.49 6.68
C GLN A 132 11.95 0.34 6.17
N LEU A 133 11.04 -0.24 5.36
CA LEU A 133 10.00 0.47 4.63
C LEU A 133 8.60 -0.12 4.82
N GLY A 134 8.47 -1.31 5.43
CA GLY A 134 7.19 -1.98 5.63
C GLY A 134 7.32 -3.38 6.24
N ASN A 135 6.23 -4.13 6.26
CA ASN A 135 6.14 -5.45 6.87
C ASN A 135 5.70 -6.51 5.87
N ASP A 136 5.82 -7.78 6.29
CA ASP A 136 5.47 -8.94 5.47
C ASP A 136 3.96 -9.05 5.24
N GLY A 137 3.56 -9.65 4.13
CA GLY A 137 2.19 -10.13 3.92
C GLY A 137 1.91 -11.40 4.73
N GLY A 138 0.64 -11.74 4.93
CA GLY A 138 0.20 -12.96 5.56
C GLY A 138 0.21 -14.15 4.58
N ASP A 139 0.33 -15.35 5.14
CA ASP A 139 0.29 -16.62 4.43
C ASP A 139 -1.14 -17.08 4.13
N ALA A 140 -1.30 -17.88 3.08
CA ALA A 140 -2.47 -18.71 2.88
C ALA A 140 -2.14 -20.15 3.26
N SER A 141 -2.85 -20.72 4.24
CA SER A 141 -2.60 -22.08 4.71
C SER A 141 -3.27 -23.14 3.84
N THR A 142 -2.63 -24.30 3.72
CA THR A 142 -3.21 -25.52 3.12
C THR A 142 -4.12 -26.19 4.14
N GLY A 143 -5.41 -26.23 3.90
CA GLY A 143 -6.35 -26.93 4.78
C GLY A 143 -7.80 -26.73 4.32
N ARG A 144 -8.77 -27.17 5.13
CA ARG A 144 -10.21 -27.03 4.84
C ARG A 144 -10.74 -25.59 5.00
N GLY A 145 -9.86 -24.56 4.75
CA GLY A 145 -10.25 -23.18 4.86
C GLY A 145 -9.75 -22.44 3.65
N ASN A 146 -10.63 -21.93 2.82
CA ASN A 146 -10.35 -21.33 1.52
C ASN A 146 -9.94 -19.87 1.59
N GLY A 147 -9.42 -19.37 2.73
CA GLY A 147 -9.02 -17.97 2.88
C GLY A 147 -7.60 -17.71 2.37
N SER A 148 -7.33 -16.52 1.93
CA SER A 148 -6.04 -16.02 1.48
C SER A 148 -5.43 -15.03 2.47
N GLY A 149 -4.12 -14.85 2.46
CA GLY A 149 -3.41 -13.94 3.35
C GLY A 149 -3.70 -12.47 3.06
N GLY A 150 -3.63 -11.61 4.07
CA GLY A 150 -3.66 -10.15 3.93
C GLY A 150 -2.30 -9.59 3.50
N GLY A 151 -2.27 -8.45 2.81
CA GLY A 151 -1.03 -7.74 2.48
C GLY A 151 -0.42 -7.07 3.71
N GLY A 152 0.91 -6.90 3.74
CA GLY A 152 1.60 -6.14 4.78
C GLY A 152 1.30 -4.65 4.72
N GLY A 153 1.34 -3.97 5.86
CA GLY A 153 1.21 -2.52 5.99
C GLY A 153 2.48 -1.88 6.55
N ALA A 154 2.56 -0.55 6.52
CA ALA A 154 3.72 0.16 7.07
C ALA A 154 3.82 0.07 8.60
N GLY A 155 2.70 -0.11 9.29
CA GLY A 155 2.63 -0.21 10.76
C GLY A 155 2.57 -1.64 11.29
N GLY A 156 2.31 -2.64 10.46
CA GLY A 156 2.21 -4.04 10.88
C GLY A 156 2.11 -5.04 9.72
N ALA A 157 2.45 -6.29 9.99
CA ALA A 157 2.34 -7.38 9.03
C ALA A 157 0.87 -7.68 8.67
N GLY A 158 0.66 -8.20 7.47
CA GLY A 158 -0.59 -8.82 7.08
C GLY A 158 -0.85 -10.07 7.90
N GLN A 159 -2.11 -10.39 8.14
CA GLN A 159 -2.50 -11.60 8.86
C GLN A 159 -2.61 -12.78 7.90
N ASP A 160 -2.24 -13.95 8.41
CA ASP A 160 -2.53 -15.22 7.76
C ASP A 160 -4.03 -15.44 7.70
N ASN A 161 -4.45 -16.30 6.76
CA ASN A 161 -5.84 -16.74 6.78
C ASN A 161 -6.14 -17.56 8.04
N VAL A 162 -7.40 -17.53 8.49
CA VAL A 162 -7.86 -18.33 9.63
C VAL A 162 -8.49 -19.63 9.14
N ASN A 163 -7.86 -20.76 9.49
CA ASN A 163 -8.37 -22.09 9.16
C ASN A 163 -9.39 -22.55 10.21
N ASN A 164 -10.60 -21.96 10.19
CA ASN A 164 -11.70 -22.27 11.12
C ASN A 164 -12.76 -23.21 10.52
N GLY A 165 -12.44 -23.89 9.42
CA GLY A 165 -13.36 -24.75 8.67
C GLY A 165 -14.15 -24.00 7.58
N ASN A 166 -14.31 -22.70 7.68
CA ASN A 166 -14.91 -21.79 6.67
C ASN A 166 -13.86 -21.06 5.84
N GLY A 167 -12.64 -20.90 6.38
CA GLY A 167 -11.50 -20.28 5.73
C GLY A 167 -11.61 -18.78 5.59
N ASP A 168 -11.58 -18.06 6.72
CA ASP A 168 -11.61 -16.61 6.70
C ASP A 168 -10.32 -16.03 6.09
N GLY A 169 -10.45 -14.96 5.31
CA GLY A 169 -9.33 -14.24 4.73
C GLY A 169 -8.56 -13.45 5.80
N GLY A 170 -7.24 -13.39 5.67
CA GLY A 170 -6.36 -12.63 6.54
C GLY A 170 -6.60 -11.12 6.43
N ALA A 171 -6.61 -10.40 7.55
CA ALA A 171 -6.71 -8.95 7.53
C ALA A 171 -5.44 -8.30 6.99
N GLY A 172 -5.58 -7.17 6.31
CA GLY A 172 -4.46 -6.34 5.89
C GLY A 172 -3.70 -5.75 7.09
N GLY A 173 -2.39 -5.68 6.95
CA GLY A 173 -1.51 -5.07 7.93
C GLY A 173 -1.85 -3.60 8.17
N THR A 174 -1.65 -3.13 9.39
CA THR A 174 -1.99 -1.76 9.79
C THR A 174 -1.15 -0.73 9.05
N GLY A 175 -1.77 0.42 8.74
CA GLY A 175 -1.05 1.59 8.28
C GLY A 175 -0.28 2.28 9.40
N THR A 176 0.48 3.31 9.06
CA THR A 176 1.18 4.15 10.05
C THR A 176 0.43 5.46 10.29
N ASN A 177 0.32 5.86 11.55
CA ASN A 177 -0.20 7.16 11.98
C ASN A 177 0.88 8.12 12.47
N ALA A 178 2.15 7.79 12.28
CA ALA A 178 3.29 8.61 12.71
C ALA A 178 3.28 10.03 12.10
N PHE A 179 2.50 10.24 11.04
CA PHE A 179 2.36 11.49 10.30
C PHE A 179 0.91 12.02 10.31
N SER A 180 0.13 11.73 11.35
CA SER A 180 -1.28 12.14 11.45
C SER A 180 -1.47 13.65 11.45
N ASP A 181 -0.52 14.41 12.02
CA ASP A 181 -0.50 15.88 11.94
C ASP A 181 -0.28 16.38 10.51
N TRP A 182 0.51 15.68 9.69
CA TRP A 182 0.68 16.03 8.28
C TRP A 182 -0.59 15.73 7.50
N ALA A 183 -1.18 14.56 7.76
CA ALA A 183 -2.46 14.16 7.17
C ALA A 183 -3.56 15.19 7.46
N SER A 184 -3.67 15.63 8.72
CA SER A 184 -4.62 16.66 9.14
C SER A 184 -4.34 18.02 8.48
N ALA A 185 -3.08 18.46 8.45
CA ALA A 185 -2.67 19.74 7.87
C ALA A 185 -2.88 19.84 6.36
N THR A 186 -2.85 18.69 5.67
CA THR A 186 -2.95 18.58 4.20
C THR A 186 -4.28 17.98 3.73
N SER A 187 -5.16 17.56 4.64
CA SER A 187 -6.41 16.84 4.36
C SER A 187 -6.18 15.59 3.50
N THR A 188 -5.14 14.82 3.84
CA THR A 188 -4.75 13.59 3.14
C THR A 188 -4.71 12.40 4.10
N GLY A 189 -4.37 11.20 3.58
CA GLY A 189 -4.43 9.98 4.37
C GLY A 189 -5.86 9.47 4.57
N ASP A 190 -5.98 8.35 5.27
CA ASP A 190 -7.25 7.72 5.64
C ASP A 190 -7.35 7.73 7.17
N GLY A 191 -8.18 8.62 7.72
CA GLY A 191 -8.31 8.81 9.17
C GLY A 191 -7.01 9.18 9.89
N GLY A 192 -6.06 9.83 9.22
CA GLY A 192 -4.74 10.18 9.76
C GLY A 192 -3.67 9.09 9.56
N PHE A 193 -4.01 7.99 8.89
CA PHE A 193 -3.11 6.88 8.59
C PHE A 193 -2.74 6.87 7.10
N TYR A 194 -1.61 6.21 6.80
CA TYR A 194 -1.13 5.91 5.45
C TYR A 194 -0.65 4.47 5.36
N ALA A 195 -0.64 3.94 4.16
CA ALA A 195 0.05 2.72 3.79
C ALA A 195 -0.38 1.48 4.60
N SER A 196 -1.69 1.16 4.62
CA SER A 196 -2.19 -0.13 5.11
C SER A 196 -2.23 -1.18 4.01
N GLY A 197 -2.08 -2.45 4.38
CA GLY A 197 -2.23 -3.57 3.46
C GLY A 197 -3.69 -3.84 3.09
N GLY A 198 -3.92 -4.52 1.97
CA GLY A 198 -5.23 -5.01 1.55
C GLY A 198 -5.64 -6.29 2.29
N GLY A 199 -6.94 -6.51 2.48
CA GLY A 199 -7.46 -7.76 3.05
C GLY A 199 -7.44 -8.91 2.05
N GLY A 200 -7.26 -10.15 2.51
CA GLY A 200 -7.31 -11.37 1.70
C GLY A 200 -8.74 -11.75 1.31
N GLY A 201 -8.92 -12.35 0.14
CA GLY A 201 -10.19 -12.92 -0.32
C GLY A 201 -10.51 -14.25 0.35
N THR A 202 -11.77 -14.68 0.25
CA THR A 202 -12.24 -15.99 0.74
C THR A 202 -13.38 -16.51 -0.15
N ASN A 203 -13.98 -17.62 0.22
CA ASN A 203 -15.20 -18.15 -0.43
C ASN A 203 -16.48 -17.62 0.26
N ASP A 204 -17.64 -18.04 -0.26
CA ASP A 204 -18.97 -17.64 0.21
C ASP A 204 -19.30 -18.07 1.66
N ASN A 205 -18.57 -19.04 2.23
CA ASN A 205 -18.77 -19.51 3.60
C ASN A 205 -17.87 -18.81 4.62
N GLY A 206 -16.83 -18.10 4.18
CA GLY A 206 -15.84 -17.40 5.01
C GLY A 206 -16.09 -15.90 5.10
N THR A 207 -15.43 -15.27 6.05
CA THR A 207 -15.36 -13.82 6.19
C THR A 207 -14.15 -13.29 5.44
N ALA A 208 -14.33 -12.38 4.50
CA ALA A 208 -13.21 -11.77 3.80
C ALA A 208 -12.37 -10.91 4.74
N GLY A 209 -11.07 -10.88 4.52
CA GLY A 209 -10.14 -10.05 5.27
C GLY A 209 -10.45 -8.56 5.10
N THR A 210 -10.44 -7.81 6.19
CA THR A 210 -10.63 -6.35 6.16
C THR A 210 -9.28 -5.65 6.04
N ALA A 211 -9.24 -4.55 5.33
CA ALA A 211 -8.12 -3.61 5.41
C ALA A 211 -8.20 -2.81 6.73
N SER A 212 -7.06 -2.41 7.23
CA SER A 212 -6.95 -1.47 8.35
C SER A 212 -6.98 -0.02 7.85
N ALA A 213 -7.07 0.96 8.76
CA ALA A 213 -6.90 2.38 8.42
C ALA A 213 -5.54 2.63 7.73
N GLY A 214 -5.52 3.49 6.73
CA GLY A 214 -4.36 3.77 5.88
C GLY A 214 -4.61 3.53 4.40
N GLY A 215 -5.89 3.34 4.02
CA GLY A 215 -6.37 3.36 2.65
C GLY A 215 -6.32 2.03 1.91
N GLY A 216 -6.07 0.91 2.57
CA GLY A 216 -6.13 -0.41 1.96
C GLY A 216 -7.54 -0.82 1.52
N GLY A 217 -7.65 -1.69 0.53
CA GLY A 217 -8.91 -2.27 0.05
C GLY A 217 -9.29 -3.54 0.81
N ASN A 218 -10.57 -3.73 1.13
CA ASN A 218 -11.06 -4.96 1.72
C ASN A 218 -11.04 -6.12 0.70
N GLY A 219 -10.77 -7.31 1.17
CA GLY A 219 -11.03 -8.53 0.42
C GLY A 219 -12.54 -8.75 0.16
N ASN A 220 -12.85 -9.73 -0.66
CA ASN A 220 -14.23 -10.12 -0.94
C ASN A 220 -14.40 -11.63 -0.80
N ASN A 221 -15.64 -12.09 -0.57
CA ASN A 221 -15.97 -13.52 -0.48
C ASN A 221 -16.55 -14.08 -1.78
N THR A 222 -17.32 -13.31 -2.56
CA THR A 222 -18.00 -13.77 -3.78
C THR A 222 -17.77 -12.91 -5.00
N GLY A 223 -16.90 -11.90 -4.92
CA GLY A 223 -16.70 -10.95 -6.00
C GLY A 223 -15.31 -10.33 -6.01
N ASN A 224 -15.19 -9.22 -6.71
CA ASN A 224 -13.93 -8.51 -6.85
C ASN A 224 -13.49 -7.89 -5.51
N GLY A 225 -12.19 -7.94 -5.24
CA GLY A 225 -11.57 -7.20 -4.15
C GLY A 225 -11.75 -5.69 -4.33
N VAL A 226 -11.79 -4.98 -3.21
CA VAL A 226 -11.97 -3.52 -3.20
C VAL A 226 -10.66 -2.84 -3.57
N ALA A 227 -10.73 -1.80 -4.42
CA ALA A 227 -9.56 -0.97 -4.70
C ALA A 227 -9.18 -0.14 -3.47
N ALA A 228 -7.89 0.09 -3.29
CA ALA A 228 -7.35 0.95 -2.27
C ALA A 228 -7.62 2.43 -2.56
N THR A 229 -7.57 3.25 -1.52
CA THR A 229 -7.74 4.70 -1.61
C THR A 229 -6.51 5.33 -2.27
N ALA A 230 -6.73 6.19 -3.25
CA ALA A 230 -5.65 6.92 -3.92
C ALA A 230 -4.91 7.86 -2.94
N ASN A 231 -3.63 8.12 -3.20
CA ASN A 231 -2.77 9.03 -2.43
C ASN A 231 -2.56 8.62 -0.96
N THR A 232 -2.67 7.29 -0.70
CA THR A 232 -2.40 6.72 0.62
C THR A 232 -1.30 5.68 0.60
N GLY A 233 -0.96 5.12 -0.56
CA GLY A 233 -0.06 3.99 -0.67
C GLY A 233 -0.67 2.66 -0.20
N GLY A 234 -2.01 2.58 -0.02
CA GLY A 234 -2.68 1.36 0.47
C GLY A 234 -2.65 0.24 -0.56
N GLY A 235 -2.59 -1.03 -0.09
CA GLY A 235 -2.69 -2.23 -0.94
C GLY A 235 -4.11 -2.57 -1.34
N GLY A 236 -4.36 -3.12 -2.53
CA GLY A 236 -5.66 -3.56 -3.03
C GLY A 236 -6.15 -4.84 -2.36
N GLY A 237 -7.46 -5.01 -2.18
CA GLY A 237 -8.08 -6.20 -1.61
C GLY A 237 -8.07 -7.42 -2.55
N GLY A 238 -8.04 -8.61 -2.00
CA GLY A 238 -8.13 -9.89 -2.72
C GLY A 238 -9.53 -10.20 -3.21
N GLY A 239 -9.65 -10.77 -4.40
CA GLY A 239 -10.91 -11.29 -4.94
C GLY A 239 -11.30 -12.60 -4.30
N GLY A 240 -12.61 -12.80 -4.10
CA GLY A 240 -13.18 -14.02 -3.54
C GLY A 240 -13.54 -15.03 -4.60
N ASN A 241 -14.11 -16.14 -4.15
CA ASN A 241 -14.60 -17.20 -5.00
C ASN A 241 -16.07 -16.96 -5.37
N PRO A 242 -16.42 -16.53 -6.61
CA PRO A 242 -17.79 -16.27 -7.01
C PRO A 242 -18.65 -17.54 -6.99
N SER A 243 -19.89 -17.44 -6.58
CA SER A 243 -20.87 -18.54 -6.64
C SER A 243 -21.08 -18.93 -8.10
N GLY A 244 -20.91 -20.24 -8.42
CA GLY A 244 -21.00 -20.75 -9.78
C GLY A 244 -19.64 -20.69 -10.51
N ALA A 245 -19.64 -21.00 -11.81
CA ALA A 245 -18.41 -21.01 -12.62
C ALA A 245 -18.01 -19.59 -13.02
N GLY A 246 -17.21 -18.92 -12.21
CA GLY A 246 -16.80 -17.53 -12.43
C GLY A 246 -15.38 -17.23 -11.96
N THR A 247 -14.91 -16.04 -12.32
CA THR A 247 -13.64 -15.47 -11.84
C THR A 247 -13.90 -14.11 -11.21
N SER A 248 -13.11 -13.73 -10.24
CA SER A 248 -13.08 -12.40 -9.65
C SER A 248 -11.70 -11.77 -9.83
N SER A 249 -11.66 -10.46 -9.82
CA SER A 249 -10.41 -9.69 -9.83
C SER A 249 -10.05 -9.21 -8.44
N GLY A 250 -8.76 -9.08 -8.16
CA GLY A 250 -8.32 -8.28 -7.03
C GLY A 250 -8.53 -6.78 -7.28
N GLY A 251 -8.55 -6.00 -6.21
CA GLY A 251 -8.62 -4.55 -6.26
C GLY A 251 -7.27 -3.93 -6.66
N ALA A 252 -7.29 -2.76 -7.28
CA ALA A 252 -6.07 -1.99 -7.54
C ALA A 252 -5.49 -1.43 -6.23
N GLY A 253 -4.18 -1.31 -6.15
CA GLY A 253 -3.50 -0.55 -5.10
C GLY A 253 -3.72 0.95 -5.25
N GLY A 254 -3.60 1.70 -4.16
CA GLY A 254 -3.67 3.16 -4.13
C GLY A 254 -2.35 3.81 -4.59
N SER A 255 -2.43 4.94 -5.26
CA SER A 255 -1.23 5.72 -5.57
C SER A 255 -0.54 6.20 -4.30
N GLY A 256 0.77 6.48 -4.42
CA GLY A 256 1.58 7.13 -3.39
C GLY A 256 1.28 8.62 -3.26
N ILE A 257 2.06 9.27 -2.39
CA ILE A 257 2.00 10.71 -2.12
C ILE A 257 3.39 11.19 -1.68
N VAL A 258 3.71 12.46 -1.97
CA VAL A 258 4.88 13.14 -1.41
C VAL A 258 4.43 14.43 -0.73
N ILE A 259 4.87 14.63 0.52
CA ILE A 259 4.58 15.84 1.29
C ILE A 259 5.91 16.41 1.77
N ILE A 260 6.14 17.69 1.48
CA ILE A 260 7.33 18.43 1.92
C ILE A 260 6.86 19.54 2.86
N ARG A 261 7.44 19.64 4.06
CA ARG A 261 7.12 20.75 4.96
C ARG A 261 8.37 21.48 5.45
N TYR A 262 8.23 22.75 5.64
CA TYR A 262 9.25 23.58 6.28
C TYR A 262 8.59 24.67 7.16
N LYS A 263 9.31 25.12 8.16
CA LYS A 263 8.82 26.15 9.07
C LYS A 263 9.06 27.55 8.47
N SER A 264 7.96 28.23 8.11
CA SER A 264 8.02 29.62 7.58
C SER A 264 6.65 30.27 7.63
N GLY A 265 6.64 31.62 7.83
CA GLY A 265 5.44 32.44 7.66
C GLY A 265 5.11 32.75 6.20
N THR A 266 6.08 32.58 5.28
CA THR A 266 5.94 32.89 3.84
C THR A 266 6.25 31.65 3.01
N ASN A 267 5.83 31.63 1.75
CA ASN A 267 6.19 30.59 0.82
C ASN A 267 7.65 30.83 0.35
N LEU A 268 8.51 29.87 0.63
CA LEU A 268 9.92 29.86 0.22
C LEU A 268 10.18 28.83 -0.89
N ALA A 269 9.13 28.19 -1.38
CA ALA A 269 9.20 27.21 -2.46
C ALA A 269 7.87 27.19 -3.22
N THR A 270 7.88 26.57 -4.40
CA THR A 270 6.73 26.35 -5.28
C THR A 270 6.55 24.87 -5.58
N GLY A 271 5.40 24.51 -6.13
CA GLY A 271 5.02 23.14 -6.52
C GLY A 271 4.07 22.46 -5.55
N GLY A 272 3.28 21.55 -6.07
CA GLY A 272 2.21 20.88 -5.34
C GLY A 272 1.11 21.80 -4.84
N THR A 273 0.20 21.25 -4.03
CA THR A 273 -0.81 22.04 -3.31
C THR A 273 -0.20 22.56 -2.01
N ILE A 274 -0.28 23.90 -1.79
CA ILE A 274 0.35 24.53 -0.63
C ILE A 274 -0.70 24.77 0.45
N THR A 275 -0.47 24.24 1.66
CA THR A 275 -1.27 24.51 2.86
C THR A 275 -0.40 25.06 3.99
N SER A 276 -1.02 25.60 5.03
CA SER A 276 -0.32 26.15 6.20
C SER A 276 -0.97 25.68 7.48
N SER A 277 -0.19 25.13 8.39
CA SER A 277 -0.68 24.69 9.70
C SER A 277 0.48 24.70 10.72
N GLY A 278 0.22 25.12 11.95
CA GLY A 278 1.19 25.09 13.05
C GLY A 278 2.51 25.85 12.79
N GLY A 279 2.49 26.87 11.92
CA GLY A 279 3.69 27.62 11.52
C GLY A 279 4.55 26.92 10.45
N TYR A 280 4.04 25.85 9.86
CA TYR A 280 4.64 25.17 8.73
C TYR A 280 3.92 25.47 7.42
N LYS A 281 4.65 25.47 6.32
CA LYS A 281 4.16 25.34 4.95
C LYS A 281 4.31 23.90 4.53
N TYR A 282 3.27 23.37 3.90
CA TYR A 282 3.21 22.01 3.36
C TYR A 282 3.01 22.08 1.85
N HIS A 283 3.82 21.38 1.10
CA HIS A 283 3.69 21.15 -0.33
C HIS A 283 3.27 19.70 -0.55
N THR A 284 2.05 19.48 -1.00
CA THR A 284 1.45 18.15 -1.18
C THR A 284 1.37 17.81 -2.65
N PHE A 285 2.01 16.71 -3.04
CA PHE A 285 2.00 16.19 -4.41
C PHE A 285 1.20 14.88 -4.46
N THR A 286 0.07 14.91 -5.15
CA THR A 286 -0.79 13.76 -5.49
C THR A 286 -0.62 13.33 -6.94
N SER A 287 0.20 14.04 -7.69
CA SER A 287 0.66 13.75 -9.05
C SER A 287 2.10 14.23 -9.20
N SER A 288 2.83 13.64 -10.13
CA SER A 288 4.23 14.01 -10.40
C SER A 288 4.34 15.47 -10.82
N GLY A 289 5.45 16.12 -10.47
CA GLY A 289 5.68 17.53 -10.71
C GLY A 289 7.09 17.98 -10.33
N THR A 290 7.23 19.25 -9.99
CA THR A 290 8.51 19.84 -9.56
C THR A 290 8.32 20.60 -8.27
N PHE A 291 9.24 20.42 -7.33
CA PHE A 291 9.40 21.25 -6.14
C PHE A 291 10.60 22.16 -6.34
N ALA A 292 10.43 23.47 -6.27
CA ALA A 292 11.51 24.45 -6.48
C ALA A 292 11.57 25.45 -5.34
N VAL A 293 12.77 25.65 -4.80
CA VAL A 293 13.08 26.63 -3.74
C VAL A 293 13.35 27.99 -4.37
N SER A 294 12.77 29.05 -3.82
CA SER A 294 12.90 30.45 -4.30
C SER A 294 13.77 31.30 -3.39
#